data_2eeb0b3e14860a540ef60f59e65c82bf
#
_entry.id   2eeb0b3e14860a540ef60f59e65c82bf
#
_cell.length_a   1.000
_cell.length_b   1.000
_cell.length_c   1.000
_cell.angle_alpha   90.00
_cell.angle_beta   90.00
_cell.angle_gamma   90.00
#
_symmetry.space_group_name_H-M   'P 1'
#
loop_
_entity.id
_entity.type
_entity.pdbx_description
1 polymer ?
#
loop_
_entity_poly.entity_id
_entity_poly.type
_entity_poly.pdbx_seq_one_letter_code
_entity_poly.pdbx_strand_id
1 'polypeptide(L)'
;MLFRSGPRKSWASGDATARAMQLALLTMRGEMGYPTALSAKTWGFSDVLYNGRPLKVTRPYGSHVIENVQFKIAYPAQRHSQTAAECAVRLNPLVKDRLDDIARVELTTHKPALLKIVVDGPLPNFAARDHCLQYVVAVGLIFGDITTASYEDGFAADPRIDRLRAQMVVREDRTYTRDYDGPRQSNHNAVQVFFKDGSRTPKVDVEFLIGDARRRKEAMPLLDRKSTRLNSSHVALS
;
A
#
# COMPACT_ATOMS: atom_id res chain seq x y z
N MET A 1 -5.92 -18.95 0.20
CA MET A 1 -4.98 -17.91 -0.27
C MET A 1 -3.86 -17.72 0.77
N LEU A 2 -2.98 -18.72 0.88
CA LEU A 2 -2.00 -18.87 1.98
C LEU A 2 -0.72 -17.98 1.85
N PHE A 3 -0.56 -17.23 0.75
CA PHE A 3 0.71 -16.55 0.46
C PHE A 3 0.70 -15.03 0.68
N ARG A 4 -0.41 -14.43 1.12
CA ARG A 4 -0.54 -12.97 1.15
C ARG A 4 -0.01 -12.29 2.41
N SER A 5 0.16 -13.00 3.51
CA SER A 5 0.35 -12.38 4.82
C SER A 5 1.49 -12.95 5.66
N GLY A 6 2.50 -13.53 5.04
CA GLY A 6 3.68 -14.02 5.77
C GLY A 6 4.78 -12.95 5.87
N PRO A 7 5.57 -12.91 6.96
CA PRO A 7 6.68 -11.97 7.13
C PRO A 7 7.74 -12.09 6.02
N ARG A 8 7.86 -13.25 5.38
CA ARG A 8 8.79 -13.47 4.25
C ARG A 8 8.45 -12.69 2.97
N LYS A 9 7.25 -12.15 2.86
CA LYS A 9 6.88 -11.33 1.70
C LYS A 9 7.81 -10.13 1.51
N SER A 10 8.25 -9.51 2.60
CA SER A 10 9.21 -8.41 2.57
C SER A 10 10.63 -8.83 2.18
N TRP A 11 10.96 -10.12 2.22
CA TRP A 11 12.28 -10.63 1.84
C TRP A 11 12.45 -10.83 0.33
N ALA A 12 11.36 -10.94 -0.42
CA ALA A 12 11.40 -11.32 -1.84
C ALA A 12 12.31 -10.41 -2.69
N SER A 13 12.23 -9.10 -2.49
CA SER A 13 13.09 -8.15 -3.20
C SER A 13 14.55 -8.24 -2.76
N GLY A 14 14.80 -8.40 -1.46
CA GLY A 14 16.15 -8.57 -0.90
C GLY A 14 16.81 -9.86 -1.40
N ASP A 15 16.08 -10.98 -1.41
CA ASP A 15 16.58 -12.26 -1.96
C ASP A 15 16.91 -12.14 -3.46
N ALA A 16 16.00 -11.54 -4.25
CA ALA A 16 16.23 -11.35 -5.68
C ALA A 16 17.45 -10.49 -5.97
N THR A 17 17.62 -9.37 -5.26
CA THR A 17 18.79 -8.48 -5.45
C THR A 17 20.08 -9.09 -4.95
N ALA A 18 20.07 -9.86 -3.87
CA ALA A 18 21.24 -10.57 -3.37
C ALA A 18 21.72 -11.61 -4.40
N ARG A 19 20.82 -12.40 -4.99
CA ARG A 19 21.14 -13.36 -6.06
C ARG A 19 21.65 -12.67 -7.31
N ALA A 20 21.03 -11.57 -7.72
CA ALA A 20 21.49 -10.78 -8.86
C ALA A 20 22.92 -10.27 -8.66
N MET A 21 23.24 -9.73 -7.48
CA MET A 21 24.58 -9.28 -7.14
C MET A 21 25.59 -10.43 -7.11
N GLN A 22 25.23 -11.56 -6.52
CA GLN A 22 26.08 -12.75 -6.50
C GLN A 22 26.44 -13.22 -7.92
N LEU A 23 25.45 -13.31 -8.81
CA LEU A 23 25.67 -13.70 -10.21
C LEU A 23 26.54 -12.68 -10.95
N ALA A 24 26.34 -11.39 -10.73
CA ALA A 24 27.18 -10.35 -11.31
C ALA A 24 28.64 -10.47 -10.85
N LEU A 25 28.89 -10.72 -9.57
CA LEU A 25 30.23 -10.92 -9.02
C LEU A 25 30.92 -12.19 -9.59
N LEU A 26 30.17 -13.27 -9.80
CA LEU A 26 30.68 -14.48 -10.45
C LEU A 26 31.06 -14.18 -11.89
N THR A 27 30.21 -13.45 -12.63
CA THR A 27 30.51 -13.05 -14.02
C THR A 27 31.78 -12.19 -14.11
N MET A 28 31.96 -11.26 -13.15
CA MET A 28 33.19 -10.45 -13.08
C MET A 28 34.47 -11.29 -12.83
N ARG A 29 34.35 -12.48 -12.26
CA ARG A 29 35.43 -13.43 -12.04
C ARG A 29 35.65 -14.38 -13.21
N GLY A 30 34.91 -14.23 -14.32
CA GLY A 30 35.01 -15.04 -15.52
C GLY A 30 34.05 -16.22 -15.57
N GLU A 31 33.21 -16.42 -14.57
CA GLU A 31 32.15 -17.44 -14.61
C GLU A 31 31.03 -16.95 -15.51
N MET A 32 30.94 -17.48 -16.71
CA MET A 32 29.96 -17.03 -17.69
C MET A 32 28.60 -17.73 -17.52
N GLY A 33 27.53 -16.95 -17.59
CA GLY A 33 26.16 -17.45 -17.72
C GLY A 33 25.83 -17.84 -19.18
N TYR A 34 24.61 -18.31 -19.40
CA TYR A 34 24.11 -18.61 -20.75
C TYR A 34 23.87 -17.33 -21.56
N PRO A 35 24.57 -17.07 -22.66
CA PRO A 35 24.42 -15.80 -23.40
C PRO A 35 23.04 -15.63 -24.04
N THR A 36 22.32 -16.73 -24.26
CA THR A 36 20.98 -16.73 -24.88
C THR A 36 19.85 -16.90 -23.89
N ALA A 37 20.09 -16.74 -22.59
CA ALA A 37 19.06 -16.95 -21.54
C ALA A 37 17.76 -16.15 -21.79
N LEU A 38 17.83 -14.96 -22.36
CA LEU A 38 16.66 -14.14 -22.69
C LEU A 38 15.99 -14.51 -24.02
N SER A 39 16.72 -15.02 -24.99
CA SER A 39 16.34 -15.14 -26.40
C SER A 39 16.29 -16.56 -26.95
N ALA A 40 16.76 -17.56 -26.20
CA ALA A 40 16.72 -18.95 -26.66
C ALA A 40 15.28 -19.38 -26.96
N LYS A 41 15.09 -20.01 -28.12
CA LYS A 41 13.77 -20.58 -28.49
C LYS A 41 13.37 -21.66 -27.51
N THR A 42 12.09 -21.74 -27.22
CA THR A 42 11.44 -22.71 -26.34
C THR A 42 11.75 -22.52 -24.85
N TRP A 43 12.99 -22.29 -24.49
CA TRP A 43 13.45 -22.27 -23.09
C TRP A 43 13.92 -20.89 -22.60
N GLY A 44 14.07 -19.94 -23.51
CA GLY A 44 14.46 -18.57 -23.14
C GLY A 44 13.34 -17.82 -22.45
N PHE A 45 13.72 -16.83 -21.67
CA PHE A 45 12.82 -16.00 -20.89
C PHE A 45 11.68 -15.39 -21.72
N SER A 46 11.99 -14.93 -22.95
CA SER A 46 10.98 -14.35 -23.84
C SER A 46 9.93 -15.36 -24.27
N ASP A 47 10.35 -16.59 -24.62
CA ASP A 47 9.43 -17.65 -25.07
C ASP A 47 8.56 -18.13 -23.91
N VAL A 48 9.16 -18.39 -22.75
CA VAL A 48 8.45 -18.95 -21.58
C VAL A 48 7.47 -17.94 -20.96
N LEU A 49 7.87 -16.67 -20.81
CA LEU A 49 7.08 -15.68 -20.07
C LEU A 49 6.33 -14.68 -20.96
N TYR A 50 6.77 -14.47 -22.19
CA TYR A 50 6.19 -13.48 -23.09
C TYR A 50 5.69 -14.04 -24.42
N ASN A 51 5.50 -15.36 -24.54
CA ASN A 51 5.04 -16.01 -25.75
C ASN A 51 5.90 -15.63 -27.00
N GLY A 52 7.21 -15.63 -26.84
CA GLY A 52 8.17 -15.31 -27.91
C GLY A 52 8.33 -13.82 -28.21
N ARG A 53 7.63 -12.93 -27.49
CA ARG A 53 7.78 -11.49 -27.71
C ARG A 53 9.09 -10.99 -27.09
N PRO A 54 9.92 -10.25 -27.84
CA PRO A 54 11.17 -9.75 -27.32
C PRO A 54 10.96 -8.68 -26.24
N LEU A 55 11.82 -8.70 -25.23
CA LEU A 55 11.90 -7.62 -24.25
C LEU A 55 12.35 -6.31 -24.93
N LYS A 56 11.55 -5.27 -24.78
CA LYS A 56 11.89 -3.92 -25.23
C LYS A 56 12.14 -3.04 -24.02
N VAL A 57 13.36 -2.56 -23.86
CA VAL A 57 13.68 -1.49 -22.90
C VAL A 57 13.33 -0.17 -23.58
N THR A 58 12.22 0.43 -23.15
CA THR A 58 11.64 1.62 -23.78
C THR A 58 12.14 2.93 -23.20
N ARG A 59 12.92 2.89 -22.12
CA ARG A 59 13.43 4.08 -21.41
C ARG A 59 14.89 3.87 -21.00
N PRO A 60 15.71 4.93 -20.98
CA PRO A 60 17.04 4.86 -20.39
C PRO A 60 16.91 4.61 -18.87
N TYR A 61 17.91 3.95 -18.29
CA TYR A 61 17.90 3.61 -16.86
C TYR A 61 18.11 4.83 -15.93
N GLY A 62 18.70 5.90 -16.39
CA GLY A 62 19.09 7.11 -15.68
C GLY A 62 18.27 7.48 -14.46
N SER A 63 17.32 8.40 -14.61
CA SER A 63 16.49 8.92 -13.52
C SER A 63 15.18 8.14 -13.28
N HIS A 64 14.99 6.97 -13.92
CA HIS A 64 13.71 6.25 -13.93
C HIS A 64 13.12 6.03 -12.52
N VAL A 65 13.95 5.67 -11.55
CA VAL A 65 13.49 5.45 -10.16
C VAL A 65 12.97 6.75 -9.55
N ILE A 66 13.74 7.84 -9.68
CA ILE A 66 13.40 9.14 -9.08
C ILE A 66 12.14 9.73 -9.70
N GLU A 67 11.97 9.57 -11.00
CA GLU A 67 10.83 10.12 -11.74
C GLU A 67 9.52 9.35 -11.50
N ASN A 68 9.61 8.03 -11.35
CA ASN A 68 8.44 7.14 -11.39
C ASN A 68 8.10 6.51 -10.04
N VAL A 69 8.94 6.64 -9.02
CA VAL A 69 8.65 6.10 -7.69
C VAL A 69 7.56 6.91 -7.00
N GLN A 70 6.57 6.21 -6.50
CA GLN A 70 5.58 6.75 -5.58
C GLN A 70 6.01 6.46 -4.14
N PHE A 71 6.21 7.51 -3.36
CA PHE A 71 6.61 7.39 -1.96
C PHE A 71 5.40 7.23 -1.04
N LYS A 72 5.48 6.32 -0.08
CA LYS A 72 4.52 6.21 1.02
C LYS A 72 4.94 7.13 2.15
N ILE A 73 4.59 8.41 2.06
CA ILE A 73 5.06 9.46 2.96
C ILE A 73 4.18 9.56 4.21
N ALA A 74 2.85 9.57 4.04
CA ALA A 74 1.93 9.85 5.14
C ALA A 74 1.77 8.65 6.08
N TYR A 75 1.41 7.50 5.54
CA TYR A 75 1.00 6.34 6.33
C TYR A 75 1.86 5.10 6.02
N PRO A 76 2.30 4.33 7.03
CA PRO A 76 3.00 3.06 6.83
C PRO A 76 2.01 1.94 6.48
N ALA A 77 1.27 2.08 5.38
CA ALA A 77 0.24 1.15 4.92
C ALA A 77 0.50 0.71 3.48
N GLN A 78 -0.14 -0.39 3.06
CA GLN A 78 -0.04 -0.91 1.71
C GLN A 78 -0.51 0.16 0.69
N ARG A 79 0.06 0.18 -0.52
CA ARG A 79 -0.16 1.24 -1.53
C ARG A 79 -1.64 1.53 -1.81
N HIS A 80 -2.44 0.48 -2.00
CA HIS A 80 -3.86 0.65 -2.35
C HIS A 80 -4.71 1.20 -1.20
N SER A 81 -4.23 1.12 0.06
CA SER A 81 -4.93 1.65 1.24
C SER A 81 -4.52 3.08 1.62
N GLN A 82 -3.50 3.67 0.98
CA GLN A 82 -2.98 4.99 1.35
C GLN A 82 -4.05 6.10 1.31
N THR A 83 -4.82 6.15 0.24
CA THR A 83 -5.88 7.16 0.09
C THR A 83 -7.10 6.86 0.96
N ALA A 84 -7.41 5.58 1.22
CA ALA A 84 -8.44 5.19 2.18
C ALA A 84 -8.04 5.54 3.63
N ALA A 85 -6.76 5.36 3.97
CA ALA A 85 -6.20 5.82 5.24
C ALA A 85 -6.40 7.33 5.43
N GLU A 86 -6.09 8.10 4.40
CA GLU A 86 -6.30 9.55 4.42
C GLU A 86 -7.78 9.93 4.58
N CYS A 87 -8.68 9.24 3.86
CA CYS A 87 -10.13 9.43 4.04
C CYS A 87 -10.56 9.17 5.48
N ALA A 88 -10.09 8.07 6.08
CA ALA A 88 -10.43 7.68 7.43
C ALA A 88 -9.92 8.69 8.49
N VAL A 89 -8.66 9.10 8.36
CA VAL A 89 -8.06 10.12 9.24
C VAL A 89 -8.79 11.46 9.16
N ARG A 90 -9.19 11.88 7.95
CA ARG A 90 -9.99 13.09 7.77
C ARG A 90 -11.39 13.00 8.39
N LEU A 91 -11.98 11.80 8.44
CA LEU A 91 -13.29 11.55 9.04
C LEU A 91 -13.23 11.36 10.56
N ASN A 92 -12.08 11.03 11.15
CA ASN A 92 -11.93 10.78 12.58
C ASN A 92 -12.57 11.86 13.47
N PRO A 93 -12.36 13.18 13.25
CA PRO A 93 -12.95 14.20 14.10
C PRO A 93 -14.49 14.16 14.16
N LEU A 94 -15.14 13.60 13.14
CA LEU A 94 -16.59 13.49 13.04
C LEU A 94 -17.15 12.19 13.65
N VAL A 95 -16.28 11.19 13.86
CA VAL A 95 -16.76 9.84 14.25
C VAL A 95 -16.17 9.33 15.56
N LYS A 96 -15.02 9.84 16.02
CA LYS A 96 -14.29 9.31 17.19
C LYS A 96 -15.11 9.24 18.47
N ASP A 97 -16.02 10.19 18.68
CA ASP A 97 -16.88 10.29 19.87
C ASP A 97 -18.23 9.58 19.68
N ARG A 98 -18.45 8.93 18.53
CA ARG A 98 -19.70 8.25 18.14
C ARG A 98 -19.47 6.86 17.53
N LEU A 99 -18.36 6.21 17.88
CA LEU A 99 -17.99 4.90 17.29
C LEU A 99 -19.06 3.83 17.53
N ASP A 100 -19.72 3.85 18.68
CA ASP A 100 -20.79 2.91 19.05
C ASP A 100 -22.09 3.15 18.28
N ASP A 101 -22.27 4.36 17.74
CA ASP A 101 -23.43 4.73 16.93
C ASP A 101 -23.25 4.37 15.45
N ILE A 102 -22.09 3.92 15.03
CA ILE A 102 -21.86 3.55 13.63
C ILE A 102 -22.73 2.33 13.28
N ALA A 103 -23.54 2.49 12.24
CA ALA A 103 -24.32 1.40 11.66
C ALA A 103 -23.53 0.64 10.59
N ARG A 104 -22.85 1.38 9.70
CA ARG A 104 -21.97 0.81 8.68
C ARG A 104 -20.97 1.85 8.17
N VAL A 105 -19.89 1.37 7.58
CA VAL A 105 -18.91 2.17 6.84
C VAL A 105 -18.89 1.70 5.39
N GLU A 106 -19.11 2.59 4.44
CA GLU A 106 -19.00 2.30 3.03
C GLU A 106 -17.63 2.74 2.50
N LEU A 107 -16.91 1.77 1.92
CA LEU A 107 -15.65 2.00 1.22
C LEU A 107 -15.86 1.78 -0.27
N THR A 108 -15.52 2.78 -1.06
CA THR A 108 -15.49 2.68 -2.52
C THR A 108 -14.03 2.63 -2.97
N THR A 109 -13.69 1.66 -3.81
CA THR A 109 -12.30 1.44 -4.24
C THR A 109 -12.23 0.87 -5.67
N HIS A 110 -11.03 0.65 -6.17
CA HIS A 110 -10.75 0.05 -7.47
C HIS A 110 -10.55 -1.48 -7.37
N LYS A 111 -10.82 -2.19 -8.45
CA LYS A 111 -10.76 -3.67 -8.50
C LYS A 111 -9.45 -4.29 -7.99
N PRO A 112 -8.24 -3.78 -8.33
CA PRO A 112 -7.02 -4.34 -7.78
C PRO A 112 -6.92 -4.27 -6.24
N ALA A 113 -7.50 -3.26 -5.58
CA ALA A 113 -7.58 -3.21 -4.13
C ALA A 113 -8.51 -4.29 -3.57
N LEU A 114 -9.71 -4.44 -4.15
CA LEU A 114 -10.65 -5.52 -3.78
C LEU A 114 -9.99 -6.90 -3.81
N LEU A 115 -9.23 -7.19 -4.87
CA LEU A 115 -8.60 -8.49 -5.05
C LEU A 115 -7.39 -8.73 -4.15
N LYS A 116 -6.71 -7.65 -3.71
CA LYS A 116 -5.41 -7.76 -3.03
C LYS A 116 -5.46 -7.52 -1.53
N ILE A 117 -6.31 -6.61 -1.07
CA ILE A 117 -6.26 -6.10 0.30
C ILE A 117 -7.61 -6.04 1.02
N VAL A 118 -8.69 -6.47 0.40
CA VAL A 118 -9.95 -6.71 1.12
C VAL A 118 -9.86 -8.11 1.73
N VAL A 119 -9.85 -8.18 3.05
CA VAL A 119 -9.61 -9.42 3.80
C VAL A 119 -10.63 -9.52 4.91
N ASP A 120 -11.44 -10.57 4.83
CA ASP A 120 -12.36 -10.96 5.90
C ASP A 120 -11.68 -11.95 6.84
N GLY A 121 -12.12 -11.98 8.11
CA GLY A 121 -11.61 -12.89 9.12
C GLY A 121 -10.37 -12.37 9.88
N PRO A 122 -9.69 -13.25 10.63
CA PRO A 122 -8.63 -12.87 11.55
C PRO A 122 -7.36 -12.39 10.83
N LEU A 123 -6.67 -11.45 11.46
CA LEU A 123 -5.41 -10.89 10.98
C LEU A 123 -4.27 -11.26 11.95
N PRO A 124 -3.62 -12.42 11.78
CA PRO A 124 -2.78 -13.04 12.79
C PRO A 124 -1.44 -12.34 13.01
N ASN A 125 -1.04 -11.41 12.16
CA ASN A 125 0.26 -10.75 12.24
C ASN A 125 0.25 -9.37 11.59
N PHE A 126 1.30 -8.58 11.84
CA PHE A 126 1.43 -7.22 11.31
C PHE A 126 1.34 -7.16 9.78
N ALA A 127 1.87 -8.16 9.07
CA ALA A 127 1.84 -8.16 7.60
C ALA A 127 0.43 -8.45 7.05
N ALA A 128 -0.43 -9.14 7.78
CA ALA A 128 -1.85 -9.30 7.45
C ALA A 128 -2.60 -7.99 7.68
N ARG A 129 -2.28 -7.26 8.75
CA ARG A 129 -2.93 -6.02 9.15
C ARG A 129 -2.63 -4.88 8.19
N ASP A 130 -1.37 -4.65 7.82
CA ASP A 130 -0.98 -3.59 6.90
C ASP A 130 -1.50 -3.83 5.46
N HIS A 131 -1.85 -5.08 5.14
CA HIS A 131 -2.44 -5.50 3.87
C HIS A 131 -3.97 -5.72 3.94
N CYS A 132 -4.64 -5.23 4.99
CA CYS A 132 -6.09 -5.26 5.12
C CYS A 132 -6.66 -3.83 5.03
N LEU A 133 -7.41 -3.55 3.96
CA LEU A 133 -8.02 -2.23 3.74
C LEU A 133 -8.93 -1.81 4.90
N GLN A 134 -9.77 -2.74 5.35
CA GLN A 134 -10.72 -2.49 6.44
C GLN A 134 -9.99 -2.22 7.77
N TYR A 135 -8.86 -2.90 8.03
CA TYR A 135 -8.04 -2.66 9.22
C TYR A 135 -7.47 -1.23 9.23
N VAL A 136 -6.85 -0.83 8.13
CA VAL A 136 -6.26 0.49 7.96
C VAL A 136 -7.31 1.60 8.13
N VAL A 137 -8.49 1.41 7.54
CA VAL A 137 -9.60 2.36 7.68
C VAL A 137 -10.14 2.39 9.11
N ALA A 138 -10.30 1.24 9.78
CA ALA A 138 -10.75 1.18 11.16
C ALA A 138 -9.79 1.95 12.09
N VAL A 139 -8.49 1.71 11.96
CA VAL A 139 -7.47 2.43 12.75
C VAL A 139 -7.55 3.94 12.52
N GLY A 140 -7.63 4.37 11.25
CA GLY A 140 -7.74 5.79 10.91
C GLY A 140 -9.00 6.45 11.49
N LEU A 141 -10.17 5.78 11.43
CA LEU A 141 -11.43 6.29 11.98
C LEU A 141 -11.43 6.36 13.52
N ILE A 142 -10.79 5.39 14.19
CA ILE A 142 -10.79 5.30 15.66
C ILE A 142 -9.76 6.26 16.26
N PHE A 143 -8.52 6.24 15.74
CA PHE A 143 -7.38 6.89 16.39
C PHE A 143 -6.93 8.20 15.71
N GLY A 144 -7.38 8.47 14.49
CA GLY A 144 -7.02 9.69 13.74
C GLY A 144 -5.60 9.70 13.21
N ASP A 145 -4.85 8.62 13.35
CA ASP A 145 -3.52 8.43 12.78
C ASP A 145 -3.25 6.94 12.56
N ILE A 146 -2.25 6.65 11.72
CA ILE A 146 -1.79 5.29 11.44
C ILE A 146 -0.26 5.30 11.49
N THR A 147 0.30 4.57 12.44
CA THR A 147 1.74 4.44 12.66
C THR A 147 2.19 2.99 12.53
N THR A 148 3.48 2.73 12.58
CA THR A 148 4.02 1.36 12.63
C THR A 148 3.52 0.59 13.85
N ALA A 149 3.39 1.26 14.99
CA ALA A 149 2.85 0.67 16.22
C ALA A 149 1.40 0.20 16.07
N SER A 150 0.65 0.79 15.13
CA SER A 150 -0.74 0.39 14.86
C SER A 150 -0.89 -1.07 14.36
N TYR A 151 0.20 -1.71 13.98
CA TYR A 151 0.21 -3.09 13.49
C TYR A 151 0.71 -4.11 14.51
N GLU A 152 1.19 -3.67 15.67
CA GLU A 152 1.65 -4.54 16.74
C GLU A 152 0.48 -5.28 17.41
N ASP A 153 0.76 -6.45 17.98
CA ASP A 153 -0.27 -7.34 18.53
C ASP A 153 -1.07 -6.67 19.65
N GLY A 154 -0.39 -5.94 20.55
CA GLY A 154 -1.05 -5.23 21.64
C GLY A 154 -2.00 -4.13 21.18
N PHE A 155 -1.65 -3.40 20.11
CA PHE A 155 -2.51 -2.39 19.52
C PHE A 155 -3.70 -3.02 18.80
N ALA A 156 -3.44 -4.08 18.05
CA ALA A 156 -4.46 -4.78 17.26
C ALA A 156 -5.47 -5.57 18.14
N ALA A 157 -5.16 -5.79 19.41
CA ALA A 157 -6.06 -6.41 20.37
C ALA A 157 -7.24 -5.52 20.79
N ASP A 158 -7.28 -4.24 20.39
CA ASP A 158 -8.41 -3.35 20.66
C ASP A 158 -9.67 -3.86 19.93
N PRO A 159 -10.72 -4.28 20.69
CA PRO A 159 -11.89 -4.91 20.10
C PRO A 159 -12.72 -3.96 19.21
N ARG A 160 -12.52 -2.65 19.34
CA ARG A 160 -13.19 -1.65 18.49
C ARG A 160 -12.78 -1.80 17.03
N ILE A 161 -11.53 -2.21 16.77
CA ILE A 161 -11.00 -2.37 15.41
C ILE A 161 -11.77 -3.46 14.67
N ASP A 162 -11.85 -4.66 15.23
CA ASP A 162 -12.53 -5.79 14.56
C ASP A 162 -14.05 -5.58 14.48
N ARG A 163 -14.66 -4.97 15.51
CA ARG A 163 -16.05 -4.57 15.48
C ARG A 163 -16.34 -3.63 14.31
N LEU A 164 -15.52 -2.60 14.12
CA LEU A 164 -15.70 -1.63 13.05
C LEU A 164 -15.41 -2.27 11.66
N ARG A 165 -14.42 -3.15 11.56
CA ARG A 165 -14.14 -3.91 10.34
C ARG A 165 -15.36 -4.73 9.89
N ALA A 166 -16.05 -5.38 10.82
CA ALA A 166 -17.24 -6.18 10.54
C ALA A 166 -18.42 -5.35 10.00
N GLN A 167 -18.45 -4.04 10.25
CA GLN A 167 -19.47 -3.11 9.77
C GLN A 167 -19.11 -2.49 8.40
N MET A 168 -17.99 -2.86 7.79
CA MET A 168 -17.53 -2.27 6.52
C MET A 168 -18.10 -3.00 5.30
N VAL A 169 -18.60 -2.22 4.36
CA VAL A 169 -19.05 -2.67 3.04
C VAL A 169 -18.11 -2.09 2.00
N VAL A 170 -17.34 -2.95 1.33
CA VAL A 170 -16.38 -2.54 0.32
C VAL A 170 -16.93 -2.80 -1.08
N ARG A 171 -16.94 -1.78 -1.94
CA ARG A 171 -17.49 -1.85 -3.29
C ARG A 171 -16.51 -1.33 -4.33
N GLU A 172 -16.57 -1.91 -5.52
CA GLU A 172 -15.85 -1.40 -6.68
C GLU A 172 -16.58 -0.17 -7.26
N ASP A 173 -15.79 0.85 -7.62
CA ASP A 173 -16.17 1.83 -8.61
C ASP A 173 -15.40 1.55 -9.92
N ARG A 174 -16.12 1.33 -11.00
CA ARG A 174 -15.54 1.02 -12.31
C ARG A 174 -14.73 2.19 -12.88
N THR A 175 -15.07 3.42 -12.52
CA THR A 175 -14.29 4.60 -12.90
C THR A 175 -12.94 4.59 -12.19
N TYR A 176 -12.92 4.26 -10.88
CA TYR A 176 -11.68 4.13 -10.12
C TYR A 176 -10.80 3.01 -10.69
N THR A 177 -11.40 1.90 -11.11
CA THR A 177 -10.68 0.79 -11.75
C THR A 177 -10.07 1.22 -13.08
N ARG A 178 -10.84 1.87 -13.94
CA ARG A 178 -10.35 2.38 -15.24
C ARG A 178 -9.21 3.38 -15.06
N ASP A 179 -9.32 4.29 -14.09
CA ASP A 179 -8.33 5.33 -13.84
C ASP A 179 -7.07 4.77 -13.18
N TYR A 180 -7.18 3.65 -12.44
CA TYR A 180 -6.04 2.89 -11.93
C TYR A 180 -5.27 2.19 -13.05
N ASP A 181 -5.98 1.49 -13.95
CA ASP A 181 -5.37 0.70 -15.03
C ASP A 181 -4.90 1.59 -16.21
N GLY A 182 -5.45 2.78 -16.34
CA GLY A 182 -5.17 3.72 -17.41
C GLY A 182 -3.96 4.63 -17.16
N PRO A 183 -3.72 5.59 -18.06
CA PRO A 183 -2.61 6.54 -17.96
C PRO A 183 -2.70 7.45 -16.72
N ARG A 184 -3.87 7.56 -16.11
CA ARG A 184 -4.08 8.35 -14.89
C ARG A 184 -3.39 7.70 -13.68
N GLN A 185 -3.31 6.36 -13.61
CA GLN A 185 -2.66 5.57 -12.56
C GLN A 185 -3.04 6.02 -11.13
N SER A 186 -4.32 6.30 -10.92
CA SER A 186 -4.83 6.74 -9.62
C SER A 186 -4.93 5.59 -8.61
N ASN A 187 -4.87 5.91 -7.31
CA ASN A 187 -5.17 4.97 -6.22
C ASN A 187 -6.43 5.39 -5.48
N HIS A 188 -7.47 5.67 -6.22
CA HIS A 188 -8.70 6.28 -5.76
C HIS A 188 -9.42 5.43 -4.71
N ASN A 189 -9.78 6.05 -3.59
CA ASN A 189 -10.64 5.49 -2.56
C ASN A 189 -11.56 6.56 -2.01
N ALA A 190 -12.74 6.14 -1.56
CA ALA A 190 -13.66 6.99 -0.83
C ALA A 190 -14.24 6.25 0.38
N VAL A 191 -14.49 7.00 1.46
CA VAL A 191 -15.06 6.50 2.71
C VAL A 191 -16.23 7.37 3.14
N GLN A 192 -17.31 6.73 3.57
CA GLN A 192 -18.46 7.39 4.18
C GLN A 192 -18.96 6.56 5.37
N VAL A 193 -19.29 7.22 6.47
CA VAL A 193 -19.81 6.59 7.69
C VAL A 193 -21.29 6.90 7.84
N PHE A 194 -22.08 5.88 8.16
CA PHE A 194 -23.51 5.97 8.40
C PHE A 194 -23.81 5.59 9.85
N PHE A 195 -24.62 6.37 10.53
CA PHE A 195 -24.98 6.17 11.92
C PHE A 195 -26.36 5.52 12.08
N LYS A 196 -26.61 4.95 13.26
CA LYS A 196 -27.87 4.28 13.62
C LYS A 196 -29.09 5.21 13.62
N ASP A 197 -28.86 6.51 13.86
CA ASP A 197 -29.90 7.54 13.82
C ASP A 197 -30.28 7.99 12.39
N GLY A 198 -29.72 7.35 11.36
CA GLY A 198 -29.93 7.69 9.96
C GLY A 198 -29.04 8.81 9.43
N SER A 199 -28.30 9.49 10.29
CA SER A 199 -27.33 10.51 9.87
C SER A 199 -26.10 9.87 9.22
N ARG A 200 -25.33 10.67 8.48
CA ARG A 200 -24.11 10.22 7.82
C ARG A 200 -23.09 11.33 7.73
N THR A 201 -21.82 10.97 7.63
CA THR A 201 -20.74 11.92 7.34
C THR A 201 -20.78 12.37 5.86
N PRO A 202 -20.12 13.47 5.51
CA PRO A 202 -19.73 13.68 4.12
C PRO A 202 -18.96 12.45 3.59
N LYS A 203 -19.11 12.15 2.30
CA LYS A 203 -18.26 11.20 1.60
C LYS A 203 -16.89 11.86 1.38
N VAL A 204 -15.85 11.34 2.00
CA VAL A 204 -14.48 11.80 1.75
C VAL A 204 -13.88 10.94 0.66
N ASP A 205 -13.34 11.60 -0.34
CA ASP A 205 -12.85 11.01 -1.57
C ASP A 205 -11.42 11.51 -1.83
N VAL A 206 -10.47 10.59 -2.03
CA VAL A 206 -9.06 10.90 -2.27
C VAL A 206 -8.54 10.08 -3.44
N GLU A 207 -8.11 10.75 -4.49
CA GLU A 207 -7.66 10.11 -5.71
C GLU A 207 -6.18 9.71 -5.70
N PHE A 208 -5.30 10.64 -5.32
CA PHE A 208 -3.86 10.41 -5.32
C PHE A 208 -3.31 10.38 -3.90
N LEU A 209 -2.41 9.46 -3.62
CA LEU A 209 -1.74 9.38 -2.32
C LEU A 209 -0.77 10.57 -2.10
N ILE A 210 -0.54 10.92 -0.85
CA ILE A 210 0.52 11.86 -0.48
C ILE A 210 1.86 11.20 -0.80
N GLY A 211 2.60 11.77 -1.74
CA GLY A 211 3.81 11.17 -2.30
C GLY A 211 3.70 10.87 -3.80
N ASP A 212 2.50 10.98 -4.36
CA ASP A 212 2.33 11.10 -5.82
C ASP A 212 2.96 12.42 -6.32
N ALA A 213 3.48 12.40 -7.54
CA ALA A 213 4.09 13.57 -8.16
C ALA A 213 3.14 14.79 -8.20
N ARG A 214 1.84 14.56 -8.32
CA ARG A 214 0.79 15.60 -8.34
C ARG A 214 0.56 16.26 -6.99
N ARG A 215 0.99 15.60 -5.87
CA ARG A 215 0.81 16.06 -4.50
C ARG A 215 2.12 16.37 -3.78
N ARG A 216 3.20 16.61 -4.52
CA ARG A 216 4.54 16.89 -3.93
C ARG A 216 4.55 18.08 -2.98
N LYS A 217 3.80 19.13 -3.27
CA LYS A 217 3.70 20.32 -2.38
C LYS A 217 3.16 19.96 -0.99
N GLU A 218 2.21 19.04 -0.91
CA GLU A 218 1.66 18.54 0.36
C GLU A 218 2.63 17.56 1.06
N ALA A 219 3.38 16.81 0.27
CA ALA A 219 4.28 15.78 0.73
C ALA A 219 5.56 16.32 1.39
N MET A 220 6.13 17.40 0.86
CA MET A 220 7.41 17.95 1.32
C MET A 220 7.43 18.32 2.81
N PRO A 221 6.44 19.06 3.37
CA PRO A 221 6.44 19.40 4.80
C PRO A 221 6.33 18.17 5.71
N LEU A 222 5.73 17.08 5.23
CA LEU A 222 5.65 15.81 5.99
C LEU A 222 7.00 15.09 6.01
N LEU A 223 7.73 15.15 4.89
CA LEU A 223 9.06 14.58 4.77
C LEU A 223 10.04 15.30 5.67
N ASP A 224 10.05 16.62 5.66
CA ASP A 224 10.92 17.45 6.50
C ASP A 224 10.71 17.16 7.99
N ARG A 225 9.47 17.07 8.45
CA ARG A 225 9.16 16.71 9.84
C ARG A 225 9.65 15.32 10.22
N LYS A 226 9.55 14.34 9.32
CA LYS A 226 10.07 12.98 9.57
C LYS A 226 11.58 12.95 9.60
N SER A 227 12.25 13.65 8.69
CA SER A 227 13.70 13.78 8.65
C SER A 227 14.24 14.43 9.93
N THR A 228 13.63 15.50 10.39
CA THR A 228 14.02 16.20 11.63
C THR A 228 13.88 15.29 12.86
N ARG A 229 12.81 14.50 12.96
CA ARG A 229 12.62 13.53 14.06
C ARG A 229 13.68 12.42 14.06
N LEU A 230 14.06 11.91 12.90
CA LEU A 230 15.12 10.91 12.77
C LEU A 230 16.48 11.47 13.19
N ASN A 231 16.81 12.69 12.75
CA ASN A 231 18.07 13.34 13.11
C ASN A 231 18.16 13.66 14.61
N SER A 232 17.07 14.07 15.25
CA SER A 232 17.06 14.34 16.70
C SER A 232 17.21 13.08 17.55
N SER A 233 16.75 11.92 17.08
CA SER A 233 16.95 10.65 17.78
C SER A 233 18.39 10.12 17.67
N HIS A 234 19.13 10.44 16.62
CA HIS A 234 20.55 10.11 16.51
C HIS A 234 21.45 10.98 17.37
N VAL A 235 21.09 12.24 17.60
CA VAL A 235 21.83 13.16 18.48
C VAL A 235 21.67 12.81 19.96
N ALA A 236 20.57 12.15 20.34
CA ALA A 236 20.33 11.71 21.72
C ALA A 236 21.09 10.42 22.13
N LEU A 237 21.76 9.75 21.18
CA LEU A 237 22.52 8.51 21.39
C LEU A 237 24.05 8.73 21.33
N SER A 238 24.51 9.95 21.14
CA SER A 238 25.92 10.37 21.19
C SER A 238 26.18 11.17 22.45
#